data_4f3fbe294f89193aa6cc33437fcf706c
#
_entry.id   4f3fbe294f89193aa6cc33437fcf706c
#
_cell.length_a   1.000
_cell.length_b   1.000
_cell.length_c   1.000
_cell.angle_alpha   90.00
_cell.angle_beta   90.00
_cell.angle_gamma   90.00
#
_symmetry.space_group_name_H-M   'P 1'
#
loop_
_entity.id
_entity.type
_entity.pdbx_description
1 polymer ?
#
loop_
_entity_poly.entity_id
_entity_poly.type
_entity_poly.pdbx_seq_one_letter_code
_entity_poly.pdbx_strand_id
1 'polypeptide(L)'
;RSLGQKRRSGLPLLVGFAAETHEVEAYARRKILEKGCDVIIANNVAEDGSGFGTDTNRVTILTRHAGDSIDVLALPLLSKSAVADKIWSHIVPLLPSSVPQ
;
A
#
# COMPACT_ATOMS: atom_id res chain seq x y z
N ARG A 1 4.89 -19.61 -8.94
CA ARG A 1 4.38 -19.35 -7.62
C ARG A 1 4.90 -18.02 -7.07
N SER A 2 4.05 -17.28 -6.51
CA SER A 2 4.38 -15.97 -6.00
C SER A 2 4.50 -16.00 -4.48
N LEU A 3 5.40 -15.19 -3.95
CA LEU A 3 5.55 -15.07 -2.51
C LEU A 3 4.25 -14.58 -1.88
N GLY A 4 3.55 -13.68 -2.55
CA GLY A 4 2.31 -13.16 -2.03
C GLY A 4 1.24 -14.22 -1.90
N GLN A 5 1.22 -15.19 -2.79
CA GLN A 5 0.22 -16.25 -2.73
C GLN A 5 0.45 -17.19 -1.57
N LYS A 6 1.68 -17.32 -1.17
CA LYS A 6 2.04 -18.26 -0.12
C LYS A 6 2.35 -17.55 1.18
N ARG A 7 1.82 -16.36 1.35
CA ARG A 7 2.11 -15.61 2.56
C ARG A 7 1.66 -16.37 3.79
N ARG A 8 2.55 -16.53 4.72
CA ARG A 8 2.28 -17.19 5.97
C ARG A 8 3.09 -16.57 7.06
N SER A 9 2.82 -17.03 8.25
CA SER A 9 3.60 -16.65 9.39
C SER A 9 5.07 -16.91 9.13
N GLY A 10 5.89 -15.96 9.43
CA GLY A 10 7.32 -16.06 9.24
C GLY A 10 7.84 -15.51 7.93
N LEU A 11 6.98 -15.28 6.95
CA LEU A 11 7.41 -14.69 5.69
C LEU A 11 7.26 -13.17 5.75
N PRO A 12 8.18 -12.44 5.13
CA PRO A 12 8.07 -10.98 5.17
C PRO A 12 6.87 -10.49 4.39
N LEU A 13 6.33 -9.37 4.85
CA LEU A 13 5.31 -8.65 4.13
C LEU A 13 5.99 -7.79 3.08
N LEU A 14 5.56 -7.90 1.84
CA LEU A 14 6.13 -7.13 0.75
C LEU A 14 5.28 -5.90 0.49
N VAL A 15 5.85 -4.73 0.72
CA VAL A 15 5.16 -3.46 0.56
C VAL A 15 5.88 -2.66 -0.51
N GLY A 16 5.13 -2.24 -1.53
CA GLY A 16 5.68 -1.39 -2.56
C GLY A 16 5.13 0.01 -2.47
N PHE A 17 5.87 0.96 -3.00
CA PHE A 17 5.46 2.35 -3.06
C PHE A 17 5.46 2.80 -4.50
N ALA A 18 4.46 3.61 -4.87
CA ALA A 18 4.34 4.12 -6.22
C ALA A 18 3.91 5.57 -6.19
N ALA A 19 4.51 6.38 -7.04
CA ALA A 19 4.11 7.78 -7.21
C ALA A 19 3.54 7.89 -8.62
N GLU A 20 2.27 8.28 -8.72
CA GLU A 20 1.58 8.30 -10.00
C GLU A 20 0.92 9.65 -10.21
N THR A 21 0.73 10.03 -11.46
CA THR A 21 0.14 11.31 -11.78
C THR A 21 -1.31 11.18 -12.24
N HIS A 22 -1.71 10.02 -12.72
CA HIS A 22 -3.10 9.78 -13.12
C HIS A 22 -3.35 8.30 -13.12
N GLU A 23 -4.61 7.92 -13.07
CA GLU A 23 -5.04 6.53 -13.02
C GLU A 23 -4.30 5.75 -11.94
N VAL A 24 -4.23 6.38 -10.76
CA VAL A 24 -3.42 5.87 -9.67
C VAL A 24 -3.82 4.45 -9.28
N GLU A 25 -5.13 4.22 -9.17
CA GLU A 25 -5.60 2.90 -8.76
C GLU A 25 -5.29 1.84 -9.81
N ALA A 26 -5.49 2.15 -11.09
CA ALA A 26 -5.23 1.17 -12.15
C ALA A 26 -3.76 0.80 -12.21
N TYR A 27 -2.89 1.80 -12.09
CA TYR A 27 -1.46 1.56 -12.06
C TYR A 27 -1.06 0.71 -10.87
N ALA A 28 -1.61 1.03 -9.70
CA ALA A 28 -1.26 0.32 -8.49
C ALA A 28 -1.75 -1.12 -8.54
N ARG A 29 -2.94 -1.36 -9.08
CA ARG A 29 -3.43 -2.73 -9.24
C ARG A 29 -2.51 -3.55 -10.12
N ARG A 30 -2.06 -2.98 -11.21
CA ARG A 30 -1.14 -3.68 -12.09
C ARG A 30 0.18 -3.98 -11.40
N LYS A 31 0.70 -2.99 -10.69
CA LYS A 31 1.99 -3.15 -10.03
C LYS A 31 1.95 -4.17 -8.90
N ILE A 32 0.86 -4.20 -8.16
CA ILE A 32 0.77 -5.13 -7.04
C ILE A 32 0.80 -6.57 -7.54
N LEU A 33 0.19 -6.82 -8.68
CA LEU A 33 0.20 -8.15 -9.27
C LEU A 33 1.52 -8.48 -9.93
N GLU A 34 2.08 -7.55 -10.69
CA GLU A 34 3.34 -7.77 -11.38
C GLU A 34 4.51 -7.98 -10.44
N LYS A 35 4.54 -7.23 -9.36
CA LYS A 35 5.66 -7.29 -8.42
C LYS A 35 5.45 -8.32 -7.33
N GLY A 36 4.26 -8.87 -7.22
CA GLY A 36 3.99 -9.83 -6.16
C GLY A 36 3.97 -9.22 -4.78
N CYS A 37 3.64 -7.93 -4.69
CA CYS A 37 3.56 -7.27 -3.39
C CYS A 37 2.29 -7.65 -2.66
N ASP A 38 2.32 -7.55 -1.35
CA ASP A 38 1.12 -7.73 -0.54
C ASP A 38 0.36 -6.42 -0.39
N VAL A 39 1.08 -5.32 -0.38
CA VAL A 39 0.50 -3.99 -0.22
C VAL A 39 1.22 -3.04 -1.16
N ILE A 40 0.46 -2.15 -1.80
CA ILE A 40 1.02 -1.03 -2.55
C ILE A 40 0.49 0.26 -1.93
N ILE A 41 1.40 1.18 -1.63
CA ILE A 41 1.08 2.52 -1.17
C ILE A 41 1.25 3.44 -2.35
N ALA A 42 0.15 3.87 -2.94
CA ALA A 42 0.20 4.68 -4.15
C ALA A 42 -0.07 6.15 -3.82
N ASN A 43 0.89 7.00 -4.12
CA ASN A 43 0.80 8.43 -3.84
C ASN A 43 0.43 9.16 -5.13
N ASN A 44 -0.64 9.95 -5.08
CA ASN A 44 -1.04 10.78 -6.21
C ASN A 44 -0.24 12.07 -6.14
N VAL A 45 0.76 12.20 -6.99
CA VAL A 45 1.65 13.37 -6.96
C VAL A 45 1.20 14.50 -7.87
N ALA A 46 0.13 14.28 -8.63
CA ALA A 46 -0.40 15.31 -9.52
C ALA A 46 -1.44 16.19 -8.83
N GLU A 47 -2.01 15.73 -7.73
CA GLU A 47 -3.06 16.49 -7.06
C GLU A 47 -2.47 17.64 -6.26
N ASP A 48 -3.15 18.78 -6.26
CA ASP A 48 -2.72 19.92 -5.44
C ASP A 48 -2.66 19.51 -3.97
N GLY A 49 -1.58 19.88 -3.31
CA GLY A 49 -1.38 19.53 -1.91
C GLY A 49 -0.84 18.13 -1.70
N SER A 50 -0.55 17.41 -2.77
CA SER A 50 -0.01 16.05 -2.67
C SER A 50 1.31 16.00 -3.44
N GLY A 51 2.23 15.19 -2.94
CA GLY A 51 3.50 14.98 -3.62
C GLY A 51 4.66 15.62 -2.90
N PHE A 52 5.71 15.86 -3.65
CA PHE A 52 6.96 16.38 -3.08
C PHE A 52 6.82 17.84 -2.72
N GLY A 53 7.43 18.24 -1.61
CA GLY A 53 7.47 19.63 -1.22
C GLY A 53 6.21 20.17 -0.59
N THR A 54 5.24 19.31 -0.30
CA THR A 54 4.02 19.73 0.37
C THR A 54 3.93 19.07 1.74
N ASP A 55 3.08 19.64 2.61
CA ASP A 55 2.85 19.10 3.94
C ASP A 55 1.75 18.06 3.96
N THR A 56 1.04 17.88 2.86
CA THR A 56 -0.08 16.97 2.77
C THR A 56 0.12 15.99 1.63
N ASN A 57 -0.64 14.92 1.68
CA ASN A 57 -0.55 13.86 0.68
C ASN A 57 -1.89 13.20 0.50
N ARG A 58 -2.12 12.69 -0.71
CA ARG A 58 -3.25 11.82 -0.98
C ARG A 58 -2.71 10.47 -1.39
N VAL A 59 -3.09 9.45 -0.64
CA VAL A 59 -2.56 8.11 -0.79
C VAL A 59 -3.69 7.12 -0.94
N THR A 60 -3.49 6.13 -1.78
CA THR A 60 -4.39 4.99 -1.90
C THR A 60 -3.61 3.75 -1.51
N ILE A 61 -4.19 2.94 -0.64
CA ILE A 61 -3.55 1.72 -0.17
C ILE A 61 -4.26 0.53 -0.81
N LEU A 62 -3.51 -0.29 -1.53
CA LEU A 62 -4.05 -1.51 -2.12
C LEU A 62 -3.47 -2.70 -1.38
N THR A 63 -4.33 -3.62 -0.98
CA THR A 63 -3.94 -4.82 -0.26
C THR A 63 -4.39 -6.03 -1.05
N ARG A 64 -3.45 -6.93 -1.32
CA ARG A 64 -3.76 -8.15 -2.06
C ARG A 64 -4.04 -9.28 -1.09
N HIS A 65 -5.09 -10.00 -1.38
CA HIS A 65 -5.50 -11.16 -0.61
C HIS A 65 -5.37 -12.43 -1.44
N ALA A 66 -5.64 -13.55 -0.82
CA ALA A 66 -5.58 -14.83 -1.52
C ALA A 66 -6.50 -14.81 -2.74
N GLY A 67 -6.04 -15.42 -3.84
CA GLY A 67 -6.80 -15.42 -5.07
C GLY A 67 -6.69 -14.13 -5.86
N ASP A 68 -5.74 -13.28 -5.47
CA ASP A 68 -5.46 -12.01 -6.15
C ASP A 68 -6.61 -11.01 -6.09
N SER A 69 -7.50 -11.16 -5.11
CA SER A 69 -8.47 -10.10 -4.86
C SER A 69 -7.74 -8.94 -4.17
N ILE A 70 -8.17 -7.73 -4.47
CA ILE A 70 -7.47 -6.54 -4.03
C ILE A 70 -8.46 -5.60 -3.35
N ASP A 71 -8.14 -5.23 -2.12
CA ASP A 71 -8.88 -4.20 -1.40
C ASP A 71 -8.24 -2.85 -1.69
N VAL A 72 -9.07 -1.84 -1.88
CA VAL A 72 -8.61 -0.49 -2.15
C VAL A 72 -9.12 0.43 -1.06
N LEU A 73 -8.19 1.13 -0.42
CA LEU A 73 -8.53 2.12 0.59
C LEU A 73 -7.98 3.46 0.13
N ALA A 74 -8.85 4.34 -0.33
CA ALA A 74 -8.45 5.67 -0.75
C ALA A 74 -8.55 6.60 0.44
N LEU A 75 -7.41 7.14 0.86
CA LEU A 75 -7.37 8.07 1.98
C LEU A 75 -7.68 9.48 1.48
N PRO A 76 -8.31 10.32 2.31
CA PRO A 76 -8.46 11.71 1.94
C PRO A 76 -7.12 12.43 1.98
N LEU A 77 -7.11 13.67 1.52
CA LEU A 77 -5.90 14.49 1.62
C LEU A 77 -5.62 14.76 3.09
N LEU A 78 -4.47 14.31 3.56
CA LEU A 78 -4.12 14.37 4.97
C LEU A 78 -2.70 14.90 5.11
N SER A 79 -2.35 15.35 6.32
CA SER A 79 -0.97 15.68 6.61
C SER A 79 -0.10 14.44 6.42
N LYS A 80 1.18 14.65 6.15
CA LYS A 80 2.08 13.51 5.96
C LYS A 80 2.16 12.64 7.20
N SER A 81 2.12 13.24 8.39
CA SER A 81 2.14 12.42 9.59
C SER A 81 0.85 11.63 9.78
N ALA A 82 -0.30 12.21 9.42
CA ALA A 82 -1.56 11.47 9.49
C ALA A 82 -1.57 10.33 8.49
N VAL A 83 -1.02 10.55 7.30
CA VAL A 83 -0.92 9.47 6.30
C VAL A 83 -0.04 8.36 6.83
N ALA A 84 1.09 8.71 7.44
CA ALA A 84 1.98 7.69 8.00
C ALA A 84 1.28 6.87 9.08
N ASP A 85 0.51 7.53 9.93
CA ASP A 85 -0.26 6.80 10.96
C ASP A 85 -1.25 5.85 10.34
N LYS A 86 -1.95 6.29 9.29
CA LYS A 86 -2.92 5.42 8.61
C LYS A 86 -2.24 4.23 7.96
N ILE A 87 -1.09 4.46 7.35
CA ILE A 87 -0.34 3.38 6.71
C ILE A 87 0.08 2.37 7.77
N TRP A 88 0.64 2.82 8.88
CA TRP A 88 1.06 1.92 9.95
C TRP A 88 -0.12 1.15 10.53
N SER A 89 -1.22 1.84 10.77
CA SER A 89 -2.42 1.19 11.30
C SER A 89 -2.93 0.12 10.37
N HIS A 90 -2.72 0.29 9.08
CA HIS A 90 -3.16 -0.69 8.08
C HIS A 90 -2.20 -1.86 8.00
N ILE A 91 -0.92 -1.60 8.07
CA ILE A 91 0.11 -2.60 7.82
C ILE A 91 0.35 -3.50 9.03
N VAL A 92 0.36 -2.92 10.23
CA VAL A 92 0.73 -3.69 11.42
C VAL A 92 -0.09 -4.96 11.58
N PRO A 93 -1.43 -4.94 11.40
CA PRO A 93 -2.18 -6.19 11.51
C PRO A 93 -1.85 -7.23 10.46
N LEU A 94 -1.19 -6.82 9.37
CA LEU A 94 -0.86 -7.71 8.27
C LEU A 94 0.51 -8.35 8.44
N LEU A 95 1.32 -7.86 9.38
CA LEU A 95 2.67 -8.37 9.55
C LEU A 95 2.61 -9.81 10.03
N PRO A 96 3.57 -10.64 9.58
CA PRO A 96 3.62 -12.01 10.07
C PRO A 96 3.87 -12.00 11.56
N SER A 97 3.24 -12.94 12.27
CA SER A 97 3.48 -13.07 13.68
C SER A 97 4.87 -13.64 13.88
N SER A 98 5.75 -12.84 14.44
CA SER A 98 7.09 -13.30 14.75
C SER A 98 7.28 -13.43 16.25
N VAL A 99 6.29 -13.11 17.01
CA VAL A 99 6.36 -13.18 18.46
C VAL A 99 6.11 -14.59 18.90
N PRO A 100 6.99 -15.15 19.70
CA PRO A 100 6.72 -16.49 20.22
C PRO A 100 5.41 -16.49 21.00
N GLN A 101 4.66 -17.50 20.79
CA GLN A 101 3.36 -17.59 21.42
C GLN A 101 3.43 -18.44 22.68
#